data_cbcbbcd29f2cf0b54cd834820185d249
#
_entry.id   cbcbbcd29f2cf0b54cd834820185d249
#
_cell.length_a   1.000
_cell.length_b   1.000
_cell.length_c   1.000
_cell.angle_alpha   90.00
_cell.angle_beta   90.00
_cell.angle_gamma   90.00
#
_symmetry.space_group_name_H-M   'P 1'
#
loop_
_entity.id
_entity.type
_entity.pdbx_description
1 polymer ?
#
loop_
_entity_poly.entity_id
_entity_poly.type
_entity_poly.pdbx_seq_one_letter_code
_entity_poly.pdbx_strand_id
1 'polypeptide(L)'
;MKKISTILGLFLGSASVSYAAPNDLYLSAKNFNSPHNSALDLDLAIDAVNDRIDIFDMRESEGISDKSAGDYQGFHLSGQYELNPQWSIEGTYWHREIEYSQDTNEIESALLAVRYSPALPLKKNDALSFRASIWGNTADTLSKSTPTQVNQQVFNQVQVHNPEDLQLQLDAIFSRKLDPMNQLNAFASVGYSKVKVSNIDIQATLAGCLMDISVNGNNQYSGQLAAPCSNENITVNDLYKQGNANEFGFDIEKDLSYDAYYANLGGSWNWRYRQFESQLAYQYQRLWRNDIDDRVSNFGNSPIKDNHTLGAKFSYDFSPHVTGFIEGQVFQRNFVGDIPFLYNGVTASRLDKRYGLASVGITLHSF
;
A
#
# COMPACT_ATOMS: atom_id res chain seq x y z
N MET A 1 -0.76 23.66 -3.16
CA MET A 1 -2.12 23.42 -3.64
C MET A 1 -2.39 23.90 -5.08
N LYS A 2 -1.53 23.68 -6.08
CA LYS A 2 -1.83 24.10 -7.47
C LYS A 2 -1.18 23.27 -8.59
N LYS A 3 -0.65 22.08 -8.31
CA LYS A 3 0.04 21.26 -9.35
C LYS A 3 -0.58 19.89 -9.66
N ILE A 4 -1.63 19.45 -8.95
CA ILE A 4 -2.26 18.15 -9.19
C ILE A 4 -3.51 18.28 -10.09
N SER A 5 -4.10 19.46 -10.23
CA SER A 5 -5.33 19.67 -10.99
C SER A 5 -5.22 19.52 -12.52
N THR A 6 -4.02 19.31 -13.08
CA THR A 6 -3.83 19.27 -14.54
C THR A 6 -3.78 17.83 -15.10
N ILE A 7 -3.69 16.81 -14.24
CA ILE A 7 -3.61 15.41 -14.69
C ILE A 7 -4.99 14.75 -14.78
N LEU A 8 -5.99 15.29 -14.10
CA LEU A 8 -7.35 14.69 -14.05
C LEU A 8 -8.21 14.93 -15.31
N GLY A 9 -7.74 15.69 -16.26
CA GLY A 9 -8.51 16.12 -17.46
C GLY A 9 -8.38 15.24 -18.69
N LEU A 10 -7.64 14.14 -18.69
CA LEU A 10 -7.31 13.35 -19.88
C LEU A 10 -7.82 11.90 -19.89
N PHE A 11 -8.56 11.46 -18.88
CA PHE A 11 -9.01 10.07 -18.75
C PHE A 11 -10.52 9.89 -18.91
N LEU A 12 -11.07 10.28 -20.05
CA LEU A 12 -12.42 9.89 -20.45
C LEU A 12 -12.33 9.06 -21.73
N GLY A 13 -12.15 7.78 -21.58
CA GLY A 13 -12.23 6.83 -22.70
C GLY A 13 -11.69 5.44 -22.34
N SER A 14 -12.56 4.54 -22.18
CA SER A 14 -12.71 3.07 -22.35
C SER A 14 -11.60 2.06 -22.04
N ALA A 15 -11.78 1.06 -21.11
CA ALA A 15 -10.84 -0.03 -20.89
C ALA A 15 -11.30 -1.25 -20.12
N SER A 16 -10.75 -2.41 -20.32
CA SER A 16 -11.00 -3.65 -19.62
C SER A 16 -10.07 -3.87 -18.40
N VAL A 17 -10.61 -4.50 -17.36
CA VAL A 17 -10.14 -4.52 -15.98
C VAL A 17 -8.87 -5.34 -15.78
N SER A 18 -7.89 -4.77 -15.13
CA SER A 18 -7.02 -5.50 -14.20
C SER A 18 -6.61 -4.53 -13.09
N TYR A 19 -6.72 -5.01 -11.87
CA TYR A 19 -6.31 -4.29 -10.68
C TYR A 19 -4.84 -3.96 -10.74
N ALA A 20 -4.51 -2.71 -10.52
CA ALA A 20 -3.17 -2.24 -10.69
C ALA A 20 -2.64 -1.62 -9.38
N ALA A 21 -2.29 -2.48 -8.45
CA ALA A 21 -1.39 -2.17 -7.34
C ALA A 21 -0.05 -2.88 -7.59
N PRO A 22 1.05 -2.51 -6.94
CA PRO A 22 2.31 -3.26 -7.03
C PRO A 22 2.15 -4.73 -6.61
N ASN A 23 1.13 -5.01 -5.81
CA ASN A 23 0.74 -6.35 -5.34
C ASN A 23 -0.55 -6.86 -6.01
N ASP A 24 -0.74 -6.59 -7.29
CA ASP A 24 -1.89 -7.10 -8.04
C ASP A 24 -1.85 -8.63 -8.10
N LEU A 25 -2.78 -9.26 -7.38
CA LEU A 25 -2.88 -10.71 -7.25
C LEU A 25 -3.47 -11.38 -8.48
N TYR A 26 -4.26 -10.66 -9.27
CA TYR A 26 -5.09 -11.21 -10.33
C TYR A 26 -4.55 -10.92 -11.73
N LEU A 27 -3.25 -10.61 -11.83
CA LEU A 27 -2.60 -10.33 -13.12
C LEU A 27 -2.84 -11.47 -14.12
N SER A 28 -3.38 -11.11 -15.27
CA SER A 28 -3.68 -12.02 -16.38
C SER A 28 -3.14 -11.44 -17.68
N ALA A 29 -2.44 -12.26 -18.47
CA ALA A 29 -1.97 -11.86 -19.82
C ALA A 29 -3.12 -11.75 -20.81
N LYS A 30 -4.19 -12.53 -20.59
CA LYS A 30 -5.43 -12.52 -21.34
C LYS A 30 -6.53 -13.22 -20.53
N ASN A 31 -7.68 -12.64 -20.47
CA ASN A 31 -8.86 -13.33 -19.94
C ASN A 31 -9.56 -14.10 -21.07
N PHE A 32 -9.26 -15.40 -21.16
CA PHE A 32 -9.84 -16.28 -22.19
C PHE A 32 -11.30 -16.62 -21.96
N ASN A 33 -11.80 -16.40 -20.76
CA ASN A 33 -13.15 -16.79 -20.34
C ASN A 33 -14.09 -15.58 -20.23
N SER A 34 -13.60 -14.35 -20.39
CA SER A 34 -14.42 -13.15 -20.40
C SER A 34 -15.42 -13.20 -21.56
N PRO A 35 -16.70 -12.93 -21.35
CA PRO A 35 -17.67 -12.73 -22.42
C PRO A 35 -17.61 -11.30 -22.96
N HIS A 36 -16.93 -10.39 -22.25
CA HIS A 36 -16.83 -8.99 -22.59
C HIS A 36 -15.72 -8.80 -23.61
N ASN A 37 -16.00 -8.08 -24.68
CA ASN A 37 -15.05 -7.68 -25.71
C ASN A 37 -15.02 -6.15 -25.76
N SER A 38 -14.84 -5.57 -24.58
CA SER A 38 -14.77 -4.12 -24.41
C SER A 38 -13.36 -3.62 -24.64
N ALA A 39 -13.25 -2.45 -25.24
CA ALA A 39 -11.98 -1.74 -25.29
C ALA A 39 -11.72 -0.98 -23.98
N LEU A 40 -12.74 -0.79 -23.11
CA LEU A 40 -12.72 -0.08 -21.82
C LEU A 40 -13.52 -0.80 -20.74
N ASP A 41 -12.88 -1.03 -19.58
CA ASP A 41 -13.61 -1.34 -18.36
C ASP A 41 -13.16 -0.38 -17.26
N LEU A 42 -14.06 0.04 -16.42
CA LEU A 42 -13.82 0.87 -15.25
C LEU A 42 -14.30 0.15 -14.01
N ASP A 43 -13.43 0.00 -13.02
CA ASP A 43 -13.79 -0.50 -11.70
C ASP A 43 -13.99 0.66 -10.74
N LEU A 44 -15.07 0.57 -10.00
CA LEU A 44 -15.38 1.43 -8.85
C LEU A 44 -15.60 0.51 -7.67
N ALA A 45 -14.84 0.66 -6.61
CA ALA A 45 -15.00 -0.14 -5.41
C ALA A 45 -14.86 0.67 -4.13
N ILE A 46 -15.51 0.20 -3.10
CA ILE A 46 -15.37 0.64 -1.72
C ILE A 46 -14.62 -0.47 -0.99
N ASP A 47 -13.62 -0.08 -0.23
CA ASP A 47 -12.76 -0.95 0.54
C ASP A 47 -13.02 -0.73 2.03
N ALA A 48 -13.08 -1.80 2.78
CA ALA A 48 -13.25 -1.74 4.22
C ALA A 48 -12.47 -2.84 4.91
N VAL A 49 -11.81 -2.46 5.98
CA VAL A 49 -11.34 -3.39 7.00
C VAL A 49 -11.66 -2.78 8.36
N ASN A 50 -12.44 -3.50 9.10
CA ASN A 50 -12.86 -3.05 10.43
C ASN A 50 -12.60 -4.20 11.40
N ASP A 51 -12.37 -3.88 12.65
CA ASP A 51 -12.20 -4.80 13.77
C ASP A 51 -13.33 -5.84 13.88
N ARG A 52 -14.55 -5.48 13.43
CA ARG A 52 -15.74 -6.34 13.40
C ARG A 52 -15.80 -7.30 12.21
N ILE A 53 -14.96 -7.11 11.19
CA ILE A 53 -14.82 -8.04 10.05
C ILE A 53 -13.50 -8.81 10.21
N ASP A 54 -13.24 -9.29 11.42
CA ASP A 54 -12.14 -10.24 11.63
C ASP A 54 -12.59 -11.64 11.20
N ILE A 55 -12.64 -11.83 9.88
CA ILE A 55 -12.92 -13.13 9.29
C ILE A 55 -11.77 -14.05 9.73
N PHE A 56 -12.05 -14.99 10.64
CA PHE A 56 -11.13 -15.96 11.21
C PHE A 56 -10.42 -15.56 12.52
N ASP A 57 -10.88 -14.55 13.23
CA ASP A 57 -10.33 -14.09 14.52
C ASP A 57 -8.79 -13.84 14.45
N MET A 58 -8.31 -13.37 13.32
CA MET A 58 -6.87 -13.22 13.06
C MET A 58 -6.24 -12.13 13.93
N ARG A 59 -7.01 -11.10 14.25
CA ARG A 59 -6.55 -9.96 15.05
C ARG A 59 -6.52 -10.32 16.53
N GLU A 60 -7.56 -10.98 17.02
CA GLU A 60 -7.63 -11.45 18.42
C GLU A 60 -6.52 -12.46 18.70
N SER A 61 -6.27 -13.40 17.78
CA SER A 61 -5.20 -14.39 17.90
C SER A 61 -3.79 -13.79 17.96
N GLU A 62 -3.59 -12.57 17.45
CA GLU A 62 -2.33 -11.83 17.50
C GLU A 62 -2.25 -10.84 18.69
N GLY A 63 -3.23 -10.86 19.60
CA GLY A 63 -3.27 -10.00 20.78
C GLY A 63 -3.51 -8.52 20.46
N ILE A 64 -4.13 -8.22 19.31
CA ILE A 64 -4.53 -6.89 18.91
C ILE A 64 -5.88 -6.58 19.55
N SER A 65 -5.92 -5.67 20.54
CA SER A 65 -7.18 -5.24 21.13
C SER A 65 -7.95 -4.32 20.17
N ASP A 66 -9.28 -4.26 20.31
CA ASP A 66 -10.22 -3.47 19.50
C ASP A 66 -9.83 -1.98 19.33
N LYS A 67 -8.94 -1.48 20.20
CA LYS A 67 -8.49 -0.08 20.19
C LYS A 67 -7.15 0.17 19.51
N SER A 68 -6.44 -0.87 19.08
CA SER A 68 -5.07 -0.74 18.57
C SER A 68 -4.90 -1.19 17.13
N ALA A 69 -5.92 -1.78 16.54
CA ALA A 69 -5.88 -2.25 15.18
C ALA A 69 -6.43 -1.16 14.26
N GLY A 70 -5.64 -0.73 13.32
CA GLY A 70 -6.06 0.27 12.34
C GLY A 70 -7.26 -0.20 11.55
N ASP A 71 -8.41 0.39 11.79
CA ASP A 71 -9.52 0.30 10.87
C ASP A 71 -9.11 0.93 9.56
N TYR A 72 -9.56 0.35 8.47
CA TYR A 72 -9.27 0.83 7.14
C TYR A 72 -10.57 1.01 6.39
N GLN A 73 -10.75 2.17 5.81
CA GLN A 73 -11.80 2.43 4.83
C GLN A 73 -11.22 3.20 3.66
N GLY A 74 -11.80 3.02 2.50
CA GLY A 74 -11.34 3.70 1.32
C GLY A 74 -12.17 3.40 0.10
N PHE A 75 -11.75 3.93 -1.01
CA PHE A 75 -12.30 3.59 -2.32
C PHE A 75 -11.19 3.57 -3.35
N HIS A 76 -11.39 2.81 -4.39
CA HIS A 76 -10.52 2.87 -5.55
C HIS A 76 -11.29 2.96 -6.87
N LEU A 77 -10.65 3.65 -7.80
CA LEU A 77 -11.04 3.74 -9.20
C LEU A 77 -9.91 3.16 -10.03
N SER A 78 -10.20 2.14 -10.82
CA SER A 78 -9.23 1.55 -11.73
C SER A 78 -9.78 1.52 -13.16
N GLY A 79 -8.88 1.57 -14.12
CA GLY A 79 -9.24 1.45 -15.52
C GLY A 79 -8.10 0.93 -16.37
N GLN A 80 -8.44 0.20 -17.44
CA GLN A 80 -7.48 -0.25 -18.46
C GLN A 80 -8.04 0.07 -19.85
N TYR A 81 -7.24 0.53 -20.78
CA TYR A 81 -7.59 0.84 -22.17
C TYR A 81 -6.79 0.03 -23.17
N GLU A 82 -7.45 -0.74 -24.03
CA GLU A 82 -6.81 -1.43 -25.14
C GLU A 82 -6.59 -0.47 -26.31
N LEU A 83 -5.36 0.02 -26.47
CA LEU A 83 -4.97 0.84 -27.60
C LEU A 83 -5.05 0.06 -28.92
N ASN A 84 -4.69 -1.21 -28.86
CA ASN A 84 -4.75 -2.20 -29.95
C ASN A 84 -4.55 -3.60 -29.35
N PRO A 85 -4.68 -4.70 -30.13
CA PRO A 85 -4.54 -6.07 -29.59
C PRO A 85 -3.22 -6.40 -28.91
N GLN A 86 -2.21 -5.56 -29.02
CA GLN A 86 -0.89 -5.77 -28.41
C GLN A 86 -0.60 -4.80 -27.25
N TRP A 87 -1.24 -3.66 -27.19
CA TRP A 87 -0.93 -2.61 -26.22
C TRP A 87 -2.15 -2.17 -25.44
N SER A 88 -2.02 -2.09 -24.13
CA SER A 88 -2.99 -1.44 -23.25
C SER A 88 -2.31 -0.52 -22.25
N ILE A 89 -3.06 0.44 -21.74
CA ILE A 89 -2.71 1.31 -20.63
C ILE A 89 -3.63 1.04 -19.45
N GLU A 90 -3.09 1.12 -18.24
CA GLU A 90 -3.81 0.91 -16.98
C GLU A 90 -3.59 2.11 -16.08
N GLY A 91 -4.60 2.49 -15.33
CA GLY A 91 -4.52 3.54 -14.33
C GLY A 91 -5.34 3.18 -13.11
N THR A 92 -4.84 3.52 -11.92
CA THR A 92 -5.57 3.35 -10.67
C THR A 92 -5.35 4.55 -9.79
N TYR A 93 -6.39 4.97 -9.11
CA TYR A 93 -6.34 5.92 -8.00
C TYR A 93 -6.97 5.24 -6.78
N TRP A 94 -6.35 5.42 -5.61
CA TRP A 94 -6.80 4.83 -4.37
C TRP A 94 -6.73 5.86 -3.24
N HIS A 95 -7.84 6.09 -2.58
CA HIS A 95 -7.93 6.87 -1.34
C HIS A 95 -8.13 5.91 -0.17
N ARG A 96 -7.34 6.06 0.88
CA ARG A 96 -7.37 5.20 2.07
C ARG A 96 -7.31 6.02 3.33
N GLU A 97 -8.20 5.74 4.24
CA GLU A 97 -8.17 6.24 5.62
C GLU A 97 -7.81 5.09 6.56
N ILE A 98 -6.76 5.24 7.33
CA ILE A 98 -6.30 4.26 8.30
C ILE A 98 -6.43 4.85 9.69
N GLU A 99 -7.28 4.27 10.52
CA GLU A 99 -7.53 4.71 11.89
C GLU A 99 -6.69 3.90 12.87
N TYR A 100 -5.92 4.59 13.71
CA TYR A 100 -5.17 4.03 14.82
C TYR A 100 -5.57 4.71 16.12
N SER A 101 -6.47 4.11 16.90
CA SER A 101 -6.97 4.63 18.17
C SER A 101 -7.72 5.96 17.97
N GLN A 102 -7.04 7.08 18.07
CA GLN A 102 -7.61 8.44 17.91
C GLN A 102 -7.05 9.17 16.68
N ASP A 103 -6.15 8.54 15.96
CA ASP A 103 -5.49 9.14 14.79
C ASP A 103 -6.10 8.57 13.52
N THR A 104 -6.45 9.43 12.58
CA THR A 104 -6.85 9.08 11.22
C THR A 104 -5.74 9.51 10.27
N ASN A 105 -5.24 8.58 9.45
CA ASN A 105 -4.19 8.82 8.48
C ASN A 105 -4.74 8.63 7.08
N GLU A 106 -4.76 9.70 6.28
CA GLU A 106 -5.22 9.67 4.90
C GLU A 106 -4.05 9.43 3.96
N ILE A 107 -4.20 8.46 3.05
CA ILE A 107 -3.17 8.07 2.08
C ILE A 107 -3.77 8.05 0.68
N GLU A 108 -3.16 8.83 -0.19
CA GLU A 108 -3.47 8.86 -1.60
C GLU A 108 -2.48 8.03 -2.39
N SER A 109 -2.97 7.23 -3.32
CA SER A 109 -2.15 6.37 -4.16
C SER A 109 -2.56 6.47 -5.61
N ALA A 110 -1.57 6.47 -6.50
CA ALA A 110 -1.82 6.47 -7.94
C ALA A 110 -0.89 5.51 -8.66
N LEU A 111 -1.42 4.80 -9.65
CA LEU A 111 -0.68 3.92 -10.54
C LEU A 111 -0.94 4.28 -12.00
N LEU A 112 0.11 4.18 -12.80
CA LEU A 112 0.04 4.15 -14.26
C LEU A 112 0.85 2.95 -14.75
N ALA A 113 0.29 2.18 -15.69
CA ALA A 113 1.00 1.07 -16.31
C ALA A 113 0.77 1.01 -17.81
N VAL A 114 1.72 0.39 -18.49
CA VAL A 114 1.64 0.03 -19.91
C VAL A 114 1.88 -1.46 -20.03
N ARG A 115 1.01 -2.15 -20.74
CA ARG A 115 1.12 -3.58 -21.02
C ARG A 115 1.35 -3.84 -22.49
N TYR A 116 2.24 -4.77 -22.77
CA TYR A 116 2.56 -5.27 -24.11
C TYR A 116 2.31 -6.77 -24.21
N SER A 117 1.47 -7.19 -25.14
CA SER A 117 1.14 -8.59 -25.45
C SER A 117 1.74 -8.94 -26.82
N PRO A 118 2.94 -9.56 -26.86
CA PRO A 118 3.60 -9.87 -28.12
C PRO A 118 2.83 -10.92 -28.93
N ALA A 119 2.80 -10.75 -30.25
CA ALA A 119 2.25 -11.74 -31.18
C ALA A 119 3.21 -12.94 -31.35
N LEU A 120 3.33 -13.77 -30.30
CA LEU A 120 4.20 -14.96 -30.31
C LEU A 120 3.44 -16.17 -30.84
N PRO A 121 4.14 -17.16 -31.48
CA PRO A 121 3.57 -18.42 -31.94
C PRO A 121 3.31 -19.39 -30.78
N LEU A 122 2.55 -18.96 -29.78
CA LEU A 122 2.14 -19.75 -28.65
C LEU A 122 0.99 -20.71 -29.03
N LYS A 123 0.71 -21.69 -28.17
CA LYS A 123 -0.49 -22.52 -28.32
C LYS A 123 -1.75 -21.63 -28.23
N LYS A 124 -2.81 -22.00 -28.91
CA LYS A 124 -4.08 -21.22 -28.98
C LYS A 124 -4.65 -20.85 -27.61
N ASN A 125 -4.33 -21.64 -26.58
CA ASN A 125 -4.81 -21.48 -25.21
C ASN A 125 -3.80 -20.77 -24.28
N ASP A 126 -2.67 -20.30 -24.81
CA ASP A 126 -1.62 -19.66 -24.05
C ASP A 126 -1.50 -18.18 -24.46
N ALA A 127 -1.23 -17.31 -23.50
CA ALA A 127 -0.90 -15.91 -23.72
C ALA A 127 0.26 -15.49 -22.81
N LEU A 128 1.06 -14.55 -23.30
CA LEU A 128 2.15 -13.92 -22.56
C LEU A 128 2.00 -12.41 -22.71
N SER A 129 2.20 -11.69 -21.63
CA SER A 129 2.31 -10.22 -21.65
C SER A 129 3.41 -9.74 -20.73
N PHE A 130 3.91 -8.53 -21.01
CA PHE A 130 4.83 -7.79 -20.17
C PHE A 130 4.17 -6.50 -19.76
N ARG A 131 4.37 -6.08 -18.51
CA ARG A 131 3.80 -4.85 -17.98
C ARG A 131 4.89 -4.04 -17.31
N ALA A 132 4.91 -2.74 -17.56
CA ALA A 132 5.73 -1.78 -16.85
C ALA A 132 4.81 -0.82 -16.12
N SER A 133 5.03 -0.62 -14.82
CA SER A 133 4.20 0.26 -14.00
C SER A 133 5.01 1.19 -13.12
N ILE A 134 4.41 2.33 -12.82
CA ILE A 134 4.84 3.29 -11.82
C ILE A 134 3.71 3.46 -10.80
N TRP A 135 4.04 3.38 -9.54
CA TRP A 135 3.13 3.49 -8.40
C TRP A 135 3.66 4.50 -7.41
N GLY A 136 2.81 5.33 -6.82
CA GLY A 136 3.20 6.29 -5.80
C GLY A 136 2.14 6.39 -4.71
N ASN A 137 2.60 6.53 -3.46
CA ASN A 137 1.78 6.85 -2.31
C ASN A 137 2.22 8.18 -1.72
N THR A 138 1.27 8.95 -1.22
CA THR A 138 1.50 10.21 -0.51
C THR A 138 0.54 10.36 0.65
N ALA A 139 0.95 11.07 1.69
CA ALA A 139 0.09 11.56 2.74
C ALA A 139 0.50 12.98 3.13
N ASP A 140 -0.44 13.82 3.53
CA ASP A 140 -0.11 15.15 4.04
C ASP A 140 0.58 15.04 5.39
N THR A 141 0.01 14.27 6.29
CA THR A 141 0.55 14.00 7.63
C THR A 141 0.15 12.60 8.09
N LEU A 142 1.13 11.87 8.62
CA LEU A 142 0.87 10.66 9.38
C LEU A 142 1.02 10.95 10.86
N SER A 143 -0.04 10.73 11.62
CA SER A 143 -0.09 10.99 13.04
C SER A 143 -0.10 9.70 13.87
N LYS A 144 0.58 9.74 15.00
CA LYS A 144 0.56 8.71 16.01
C LYS A 144 0.59 9.34 17.40
N SER A 145 -0.57 9.38 18.04
CA SER A 145 -0.77 9.97 19.39
C SER A 145 -0.71 8.94 20.52
N THR A 146 -0.45 7.67 20.20
CA THR A 146 -0.23 6.63 21.22
C THR A 146 1.21 6.71 21.71
N PRO A 147 1.46 6.88 23.03
CA PRO A 147 2.81 6.94 23.58
C PRO A 147 3.67 5.75 23.16
N THR A 148 4.88 6.02 22.71
CA THR A 148 5.84 5.00 22.26
C THR A 148 7.15 5.20 22.98
N GLN A 149 7.68 4.15 23.58
CA GLN A 149 9.00 4.18 24.19
C GLN A 149 10.06 3.79 23.15
N VAL A 150 11.04 4.68 22.96
CA VAL A 150 12.23 4.45 22.14
C VAL A 150 13.45 4.82 22.97
N ASN A 151 14.38 3.90 23.14
CA ASN A 151 15.64 4.12 23.88
C ASN A 151 15.44 4.81 25.24
N GLN A 152 14.48 4.35 26.06
CA GLN A 152 14.11 4.88 27.38
C GLN A 152 13.41 6.25 27.39
N GLN A 153 13.15 6.84 26.23
CA GLN A 153 12.38 8.06 26.09
C GLN A 153 10.95 7.74 25.66
N VAL A 154 10.00 8.49 26.17
CA VAL A 154 8.57 8.35 25.82
C VAL A 154 8.22 9.46 24.85
N PHE A 155 7.88 9.08 23.63
CA PHE A 155 7.28 9.96 22.63
C PHE A 155 5.76 9.89 22.78
N ASN A 156 5.14 10.98 23.17
CA ASN A 156 3.69 11.05 23.39
C ASN A 156 2.93 11.14 22.06
N GLN A 157 3.50 11.88 21.10
CA GLN A 157 2.99 12.04 19.75
C GLN A 157 4.14 12.11 18.75
N VAL A 158 3.94 11.54 17.58
CA VAL A 158 4.82 11.66 16.43
C VAL A 158 3.97 12.00 15.20
N GLN A 159 4.35 13.03 14.47
CA GLN A 159 3.76 13.42 13.20
C GLN A 159 4.82 13.43 12.11
N VAL A 160 4.55 12.75 11.01
CA VAL A 160 5.42 12.70 9.83
C VAL A 160 4.74 13.52 8.75
N HIS A 161 5.43 14.56 8.26
CA HIS A 161 4.87 15.47 7.27
C HIS A 161 5.33 15.11 5.87
N ASN A 162 4.36 15.11 4.95
CA ASN A 162 4.55 14.84 3.52
C ASN A 162 5.42 13.60 3.22
N PRO A 163 5.13 12.44 3.84
CA PRO A 163 5.79 11.20 3.43
C PRO A 163 5.35 10.84 2.02
N GLU A 164 6.30 10.38 1.22
CA GLU A 164 6.05 9.96 -0.14
C GLU A 164 6.86 8.71 -0.49
N ASP A 165 6.34 7.87 -1.33
CA ASP A 165 7.10 6.81 -1.98
C ASP A 165 6.78 6.73 -3.49
N LEU A 166 7.74 6.20 -4.22
CA LEU A 166 7.63 5.93 -5.64
C LEU A 166 8.17 4.54 -5.92
N GLN A 167 7.39 3.74 -6.64
CA GLN A 167 7.75 2.38 -7.02
C GLN A 167 7.72 2.23 -8.54
N LEU A 168 8.69 1.51 -9.08
CA LEU A 168 8.76 1.09 -10.48
C LEU A 168 8.74 -0.43 -10.52
N GLN A 169 7.93 -1.03 -11.39
CA GLN A 169 7.80 -2.48 -11.49
C GLN A 169 7.73 -2.94 -12.95
N LEU A 170 8.34 -4.09 -13.20
CA LEU A 170 8.23 -4.83 -14.47
C LEU A 170 7.68 -6.21 -14.18
N ASP A 171 6.66 -6.61 -14.92
CA ASP A 171 5.97 -7.89 -14.79
C ASP A 171 6.12 -8.71 -16.08
N ALA A 172 6.30 -10.01 -15.92
CA ALA A 172 6.10 -11.01 -16.96
C ALA A 172 4.90 -11.86 -16.53
N ILE A 173 3.87 -11.92 -17.37
CA ILE A 173 2.57 -12.52 -17.04
C ILE A 173 2.26 -13.59 -18.07
N PHE A 174 1.92 -14.79 -17.62
CA PHE A 174 1.52 -15.91 -18.46
C PHE A 174 0.11 -16.37 -18.08
N SER A 175 -0.73 -16.61 -19.10
CA SER A 175 -2.09 -17.14 -18.91
C SER A 175 -2.28 -18.39 -19.77
N ARG A 176 -2.96 -19.40 -19.20
CA ARG A 176 -3.32 -20.64 -19.89
C ARG A 176 -4.79 -20.97 -19.64
N LYS A 177 -5.56 -21.07 -20.72
CA LYS A 177 -6.88 -21.65 -20.69
C LYS A 177 -6.75 -23.18 -20.61
N LEU A 178 -7.27 -23.79 -19.54
CA LEU A 178 -7.29 -25.24 -19.35
C LEU A 178 -8.46 -25.87 -20.07
N ASP A 179 -9.65 -25.28 -19.90
CA ASP A 179 -10.92 -25.70 -20.49
C ASP A 179 -11.86 -24.47 -20.62
N PRO A 180 -13.12 -24.63 -21.12
CA PRO A 180 -14.05 -23.49 -21.26
C PRO A 180 -14.35 -22.72 -19.98
N MET A 181 -14.16 -23.32 -18.79
CA MET A 181 -14.48 -22.72 -17.50
C MET A 181 -13.24 -22.32 -16.70
N ASN A 182 -12.09 -22.96 -16.97
CA ASN A 182 -10.90 -22.82 -16.12
C ASN A 182 -9.72 -22.17 -16.84
N GLN A 183 -9.11 -21.22 -16.17
CA GLN A 183 -7.89 -20.53 -16.59
C GLN A 183 -6.89 -20.46 -15.42
N LEU A 184 -5.62 -20.66 -15.72
CA LEU A 184 -4.51 -20.40 -14.80
C LEU A 184 -3.69 -19.21 -15.29
N ASN A 185 -3.29 -18.38 -14.35
CA ASN A 185 -2.35 -17.29 -14.56
C ASN A 185 -1.15 -17.46 -13.63
N ALA A 186 0.02 -17.07 -14.11
CA ALA A 186 1.25 -16.99 -13.33
C ALA A 186 1.98 -15.70 -13.70
N PHE A 187 2.63 -15.07 -12.73
CA PHE A 187 3.43 -13.89 -12.98
C PHE A 187 4.70 -13.88 -12.13
N ALA A 188 5.70 -13.18 -12.64
CA ALA A 188 6.90 -12.83 -11.93
C ALA A 188 7.19 -11.35 -12.15
N SER A 189 7.55 -10.67 -11.07
CA SER A 189 7.80 -9.22 -11.08
C SER A 189 9.12 -8.89 -10.43
N VAL A 190 9.74 -7.80 -10.90
CA VAL A 190 10.87 -7.16 -10.23
C VAL A 190 10.58 -5.67 -10.14
N GLY A 191 10.96 -5.05 -9.04
CA GLY A 191 10.70 -3.64 -8.84
C GLY A 191 11.72 -2.94 -7.96
N TYR A 192 11.62 -1.63 -7.99
CA TYR A 192 12.39 -0.70 -7.18
C TYR A 192 11.42 0.26 -6.49
N SER A 193 11.68 0.56 -5.23
CA SER A 193 10.92 1.50 -4.42
C SER A 193 11.85 2.51 -3.78
N LYS A 194 11.44 3.77 -3.74
CA LYS A 194 12.12 4.85 -3.04
C LYS A 194 11.14 5.53 -2.09
N VAL A 195 11.52 5.56 -0.82
CA VAL A 195 10.78 6.23 0.25
C VAL A 195 11.50 7.50 0.65
N LYS A 196 10.74 8.58 0.85
CA LYS A 196 11.25 9.87 1.29
C LYS A 196 10.35 10.45 2.37
N VAL A 197 11.01 10.85 3.48
CA VAL A 197 10.41 11.60 4.59
C VAL A 197 11.26 12.84 4.82
N SER A 198 10.62 14.00 4.91
CA SER A 198 11.34 15.29 4.97
C SER A 198 11.32 15.93 6.34
N ASN A 199 10.23 15.81 7.09
CA ASN A 199 10.07 16.48 8.38
C ASN A 199 9.27 15.61 9.33
N ILE A 200 9.61 15.69 10.61
CA ILE A 200 8.81 15.09 11.69
C ILE A 200 8.64 16.08 12.84
N ASP A 201 7.47 16.05 13.47
CA ASP A 201 7.19 16.70 14.72
C ASP A 201 6.98 15.63 15.79
N ILE A 202 7.59 15.85 16.94
CA ILE A 202 7.59 14.90 18.06
C ILE A 202 7.21 15.67 19.32
N GLN A 203 6.22 15.15 20.03
CA GLN A 203 5.98 15.57 21.40
C GLN A 203 6.55 14.53 22.36
N ALA A 204 7.50 14.92 23.20
CA ALA A 204 8.20 14.02 24.09
C ALA A 204 8.27 14.54 25.53
N THR A 205 8.25 13.64 26.49
CA THR A 205 8.50 13.98 27.90
C THR A 205 9.98 13.81 28.21
N LEU A 206 10.69 14.92 28.38
CA LEU A 206 12.13 14.95 28.70
C LEU A 206 12.33 15.53 30.09
N ALA A 207 12.97 14.79 30.99
CA ALA A 207 13.19 15.17 32.39
C ALA A 207 11.89 15.64 33.13
N GLY A 208 10.77 15.02 32.81
CA GLY A 208 9.46 15.36 33.38
C GLY A 208 8.75 16.55 32.71
N CYS A 209 9.36 17.20 31.71
CA CYS A 209 8.81 18.32 30.98
C CYS A 209 8.34 17.90 29.58
N LEU A 210 7.18 18.39 29.17
CA LEU A 210 6.64 18.14 27.84
C LEU A 210 7.28 19.10 26.85
N MET A 211 7.90 18.56 25.81
CA MET A 211 8.62 19.27 24.76
C MET A 211 7.99 18.99 23.40
N ASP A 212 7.78 20.06 22.62
CA ASP A 212 7.50 19.95 21.19
C ASP A 212 8.83 20.10 20.42
N ILE A 213 9.13 19.14 19.59
CA ILE A 213 10.42 19.02 18.90
C ILE A 213 10.12 18.81 17.40
N SER A 214 10.61 19.73 16.56
CA SER A 214 10.55 19.60 15.11
C SER A 214 11.94 19.23 14.57
N VAL A 215 12.01 18.21 13.71
CA VAL A 215 13.24 17.77 13.04
C VAL A 215 13.05 17.85 11.53
N ASN A 216 13.96 18.54 10.84
CA ASN A 216 13.92 18.66 9.38
C ASN A 216 14.81 17.62 8.68
N GLY A 217 14.72 17.52 7.36
CA GLY A 217 15.48 16.57 6.55
C GLY A 217 17.00 16.71 6.59
N ASN A 218 17.53 17.80 7.17
CA ASN A 218 18.97 17.97 7.41
C ASN A 218 19.36 17.56 8.84
N ASN A 219 18.49 16.84 9.55
CA ASN A 219 18.65 16.42 10.94
C ASN A 219 18.80 17.59 11.94
N GLN A 220 18.43 18.82 11.55
CA GLN A 220 18.40 19.93 12.49
C GLN A 220 17.08 19.87 13.26
N TYR A 221 17.16 19.87 14.59
CA TYR A 221 16.00 19.98 15.44
C TYR A 221 15.87 21.34 16.09
N SER A 222 14.64 21.75 16.33
CA SER A 222 14.26 22.82 17.26
C SER A 222 13.27 22.25 18.25
N GLY A 223 13.50 22.49 19.52
CA GLY A 223 12.62 22.03 20.61
C GLY A 223 12.25 23.16 21.53
N GLN A 224 10.99 23.21 21.96
CA GLN A 224 10.45 24.15 22.91
C GLN A 224 9.57 23.45 23.94
N LEU A 225 9.37 24.08 25.11
CA LEU A 225 8.39 23.58 26.07
C LEU A 225 6.97 23.71 25.48
N ALA A 226 6.20 22.64 25.52
CA ALA A 226 4.77 22.66 25.18
C ALA A 226 3.93 23.45 26.22
N ALA A 227 4.40 23.47 27.47
CA ALA A 227 3.80 24.22 28.59
C ALA A 227 4.87 24.48 29.66
N PRO A 228 4.66 25.51 30.55
CA PRO A 228 5.53 25.71 31.72
C PRO A 228 5.71 24.43 32.53
N CYS A 229 6.96 24.12 32.85
CA CYS A 229 7.32 22.86 33.52
C CYS A 229 7.93 23.15 34.90
N SER A 230 7.43 22.48 35.92
CA SER A 230 7.97 22.55 37.30
C SER A 230 8.50 21.21 37.71
N ASN A 231 9.78 21.19 38.12
CA ASN A 231 10.42 20.03 38.71
C ASN A 231 10.94 20.39 40.09
N GLU A 232 10.40 19.75 41.12
CA GLU A 232 10.66 20.02 42.53
C GLU A 232 10.48 21.54 42.90
N ASN A 233 11.58 22.30 42.88
CA ASN A 233 11.59 23.70 43.31
C ASN A 233 11.90 24.69 42.17
N ILE A 234 12.01 24.20 40.92
CA ILE A 234 12.34 25.04 39.78
C ILE A 234 11.20 25.02 38.79
N THR A 235 10.65 26.17 38.44
CA THR A 235 9.69 26.34 37.35
C THR A 235 10.41 26.94 36.18
N VAL A 236 10.38 26.24 35.02
CA VAL A 236 10.88 26.72 33.75
C VAL A 236 9.68 27.11 32.90
N ASN A 237 9.55 28.38 32.60
CA ASN A 237 8.41 28.92 31.84
C ASN A 237 8.66 28.84 30.32
N ASP A 238 9.92 28.91 29.91
CA ASP A 238 10.33 28.88 28.52
C ASP A 238 11.68 28.20 28.42
N LEU A 239 11.81 27.29 27.48
CA LEU A 239 13.04 26.60 27.11
C LEU A 239 13.03 26.39 25.61
N TYR A 240 14.03 26.94 24.93
CA TYR A 240 14.26 26.71 23.53
C TYR A 240 15.62 26.05 23.33
N LYS A 241 15.66 24.98 22.56
CA LYS A 241 16.89 24.26 22.25
C LYS A 241 16.95 23.94 20.76
N GLN A 242 18.13 24.10 20.17
CA GLN A 242 18.43 23.67 18.80
C GLN A 242 19.68 22.81 18.78
N GLY A 243 19.77 21.93 17.80
CA GLY A 243 20.91 21.05 17.61
C GLY A 243 20.74 20.10 16.45
N ASN A 244 21.55 19.06 16.43
CA ASN A 244 21.45 18.01 15.43
C ASN A 244 20.86 16.74 16.07
N ALA A 245 19.85 16.15 15.44
CA ALA A 245 19.14 14.96 15.95
C ALA A 245 20.05 13.72 16.09
N ASN A 246 21.17 13.69 15.35
CA ASN A 246 22.18 12.65 15.50
C ASN A 246 22.80 12.58 16.90
N GLU A 247 22.75 13.67 17.67
CA GLU A 247 23.20 13.70 19.07
C GLU A 247 22.38 12.75 19.96
N PHE A 248 21.16 12.46 19.54
CA PHE A 248 20.24 11.52 20.20
C PHE A 248 20.17 10.14 19.52
N GLY A 249 21.06 9.91 18.53
CA GLY A 249 21.10 8.66 17.75
C GLY A 249 19.95 8.51 16.74
N PHE A 250 19.29 9.62 16.37
CA PHE A 250 18.22 9.68 15.39
C PHE A 250 18.66 10.43 14.13
N ASP A 251 18.35 9.87 12.97
CA ASP A 251 18.70 10.44 11.66
C ASP A 251 17.52 10.24 10.71
N ILE A 252 16.82 11.32 10.38
CA ILE A 252 15.60 11.28 9.55
C ILE A 252 15.86 10.55 8.21
N GLU A 253 16.96 10.87 7.55
CA GLU A 253 17.25 10.29 6.25
C GLU A 253 17.51 8.78 6.36
N LYS A 254 18.27 8.36 7.37
CA LYS A 254 18.63 6.94 7.54
C LYS A 254 17.57 6.10 8.25
N ASP A 255 16.76 6.71 9.12
CA ASP A 255 15.79 5.99 9.93
C ASP A 255 14.40 5.94 9.31
N LEU A 256 14.08 6.86 8.39
CA LEU A 256 12.75 6.99 7.80
C LEU A 256 12.74 6.95 6.28
N SER A 257 13.84 7.26 5.60
CA SER A 257 13.95 7.23 4.14
C SER A 257 14.85 6.07 3.70
N TYR A 258 14.51 5.43 2.58
CA TYR A 258 15.28 4.30 2.07
C TYR A 258 14.95 3.96 0.62
N ASP A 259 15.86 3.22 0.01
CA ASP A 259 15.67 2.57 -1.28
C ASP A 259 15.46 1.06 -1.07
N ALA A 260 14.60 0.46 -1.88
CA ALA A 260 14.35 -0.97 -1.83
C ALA A 260 14.25 -1.58 -3.23
N TYR A 261 14.75 -2.80 -3.37
CA TYR A 261 14.41 -3.67 -4.48
C TYR A 261 13.42 -4.72 -3.99
N TYR A 262 12.57 -5.20 -4.88
CA TYR A 262 11.67 -6.31 -4.56
C TYR A 262 11.46 -7.22 -5.75
N ALA A 263 11.04 -8.44 -5.46
CA ALA A 263 10.61 -9.40 -6.44
C ALA A 263 9.33 -10.08 -5.97
N ASN A 264 8.38 -10.27 -6.89
CA ASN A 264 7.13 -10.96 -6.64
C ASN A 264 7.06 -12.22 -7.51
N LEU A 265 6.45 -13.26 -6.97
CA LEU A 265 6.07 -14.45 -7.69
C LEU A 265 4.65 -14.83 -7.29
N GLY A 266 3.77 -14.97 -8.26
CA GLY A 266 2.37 -15.23 -7.96
C GLY A 266 1.63 -15.90 -9.09
N GLY A 267 0.36 -16.17 -8.81
CA GLY A 267 -0.55 -16.71 -9.79
C GLY A 267 -1.98 -16.77 -9.28
N SER A 268 -2.90 -16.98 -10.21
CA SER A 268 -4.32 -17.10 -9.92
C SER A 268 -4.95 -18.23 -10.72
N TRP A 269 -6.01 -18.78 -10.15
CA TRP A 269 -6.94 -19.68 -10.82
C TRP A 269 -8.28 -18.99 -10.97
N ASN A 270 -8.77 -18.89 -12.22
CA ASN A 270 -10.08 -18.31 -12.56
C ASN A 270 -11.01 -19.44 -13.00
N TRP A 271 -12.13 -19.52 -12.35
CA TRP A 271 -13.24 -20.41 -12.73
C TRP A 271 -14.45 -19.59 -13.10
N ARG A 272 -15.04 -19.88 -14.29
CA ARG A 272 -16.21 -19.17 -14.78
C ARG A 272 -17.30 -20.15 -15.19
N TYR A 273 -18.51 -19.88 -14.71
CA TYR A 273 -19.70 -20.61 -15.12
C TYR A 273 -20.85 -19.64 -15.40
N ARG A 274 -21.24 -19.52 -16.67
CA ARG A 274 -22.24 -18.55 -17.14
C ARG A 274 -21.84 -17.12 -16.74
N GLN A 275 -22.70 -16.43 -15.95
CA GLN A 275 -22.47 -15.07 -15.46
C GLN A 275 -21.61 -15.00 -14.20
N PHE A 276 -21.29 -16.12 -13.59
CA PHE A 276 -20.52 -16.17 -12.35
C PHE A 276 -19.05 -16.46 -12.61
N GLU A 277 -18.17 -15.69 -11.99
CA GLU A 277 -16.73 -15.91 -12.00
C GLU A 277 -16.18 -15.94 -10.58
N SER A 278 -15.27 -16.86 -10.31
CA SER A 278 -14.51 -16.98 -9.07
C SER A 278 -13.02 -16.98 -9.38
N GLN A 279 -12.26 -16.19 -8.65
CA GLN A 279 -10.80 -16.14 -8.77
C GLN A 279 -10.18 -16.39 -7.40
N LEU A 280 -9.17 -17.26 -7.37
CA LEU A 280 -8.32 -17.48 -6.20
C LEU A 280 -6.89 -17.15 -6.59
N ALA A 281 -6.20 -16.38 -5.77
CA ALA A 281 -4.87 -15.90 -6.08
C ALA A 281 -3.92 -15.99 -4.88
N TYR A 282 -2.65 -16.12 -5.18
CA TYR A 282 -1.57 -16.11 -4.21
C TYR A 282 -0.37 -15.36 -4.77
N GLN A 283 0.31 -14.61 -3.90
CA GLN A 283 1.57 -13.94 -4.20
C GLN A 283 2.54 -14.12 -3.04
N TYR A 284 3.79 -14.34 -3.37
CA TYR A 284 4.95 -14.19 -2.52
C TYR A 284 5.75 -12.97 -2.97
N GLN A 285 6.10 -12.09 -2.03
CA GLN A 285 6.97 -10.94 -2.24
C GLN A 285 8.22 -11.06 -1.39
N ARG A 286 9.38 -10.77 -1.98
CA ARG A 286 10.67 -10.62 -1.29
C ARG A 286 11.17 -9.20 -1.45
N LEU A 287 11.60 -8.59 -0.34
CA LEU A 287 12.08 -7.20 -0.28
C LEU A 287 13.55 -7.18 0.17
N TRP A 288 14.33 -6.31 -0.45
CA TRP A 288 15.71 -5.99 -0.08
C TRP A 288 15.80 -4.48 0.07
N ARG A 289 15.87 -4.03 1.32
CA ARG A 289 15.91 -2.61 1.67
C ARG A 289 17.31 -2.23 2.06
N ASN A 290 17.83 -1.17 1.44
CA ASN A 290 19.16 -0.64 1.76
C ASN A 290 19.05 0.19 3.04
N ASP A 291 20.02 0.00 3.94
CA ASP A 291 20.26 0.74 5.18
C ASP A 291 19.15 0.59 6.25
N ILE A 292 17.87 0.64 5.90
CA ILE A 292 16.76 0.65 6.87
C ILE A 292 16.64 -0.67 7.64
N ASP A 293 16.85 -1.83 7.00
CA ASP A 293 16.72 -3.13 7.68
C ASP A 293 17.77 -3.31 8.81
N ASP A 294 18.96 -2.74 8.65
CA ASP A 294 19.98 -2.72 9.72
C ASP A 294 19.59 -1.77 10.85
N ARG A 295 18.96 -0.64 10.53
CA ARG A 295 18.47 0.35 11.49
C ARG A 295 17.29 -0.15 12.31
N VAL A 296 16.38 -0.93 11.71
CA VAL A 296 15.24 -1.56 12.41
C VAL A 296 15.68 -2.32 13.66
N SER A 297 16.81 -3.01 13.59
CA SER A 297 17.37 -3.75 14.72
C SER A 297 17.81 -2.85 15.87
N ASN A 298 18.25 -1.61 15.60
CA ASN A 298 18.65 -0.65 16.63
C ASN A 298 17.45 -0.18 17.49
N PHE A 299 16.23 -0.28 16.95
CA PHE A 299 14.99 0.04 17.66
C PHE A 299 14.37 -1.19 18.34
N GLY A 300 15.08 -2.32 18.38
CA GLY A 300 14.60 -3.55 19.02
C GLY A 300 13.59 -4.36 18.18
N ASN A 301 13.45 -4.03 16.90
CA ASN A 301 12.55 -4.69 15.96
C ASN A 301 13.32 -5.67 15.05
N SER A 302 12.60 -6.57 14.37
CA SER A 302 13.16 -7.47 13.37
C SER A 302 12.79 -6.99 11.96
N PRO A 303 13.73 -7.00 11.00
CA PRO A 303 13.44 -6.64 9.62
C PRO A 303 12.42 -7.58 8.98
N ILE A 304 11.42 -7.02 8.29
CA ILE A 304 10.44 -7.77 7.52
C ILE A 304 10.92 -7.84 6.08
N LYS A 305 11.35 -9.01 5.62
CA LYS A 305 11.97 -9.20 4.31
C LYS A 305 11.06 -9.89 3.28
N ASP A 306 9.94 -10.45 3.71
CA ASP A 306 9.00 -11.14 2.85
C ASP A 306 7.55 -10.89 3.26
N ASN A 307 6.65 -11.07 2.31
CA ASN A 307 5.22 -11.01 2.53
C ASN A 307 4.52 -12.08 1.69
N HIS A 308 3.44 -12.64 2.21
CA HIS A 308 2.56 -13.55 1.52
C HIS A 308 1.16 -12.94 1.48
N THR A 309 0.54 -12.98 0.32
CA THR A 309 -0.82 -12.48 0.12
C THR A 309 -1.67 -13.56 -0.53
N LEU A 310 -2.86 -13.76 0.02
CA LEU A 310 -3.91 -14.60 -0.55
C LEU A 310 -5.09 -13.73 -0.90
N GLY A 311 -5.75 -14.03 -2.03
CA GLY A 311 -6.95 -13.31 -2.43
C GLY A 311 -8.00 -14.23 -3.01
N ALA A 312 -9.27 -13.83 -2.83
CA ALA A 312 -10.44 -14.42 -3.46
C ALA A 312 -11.35 -13.31 -3.98
N LYS A 313 -11.78 -13.45 -5.23
CA LYS A 313 -12.73 -12.54 -5.87
C LYS A 313 -13.88 -13.32 -6.46
N PHE A 314 -15.11 -12.83 -6.26
CA PHE A 314 -16.33 -13.38 -6.82
C PHE A 314 -17.04 -12.29 -7.61
N SER A 315 -17.38 -12.57 -8.85
CA SER A 315 -18.00 -11.62 -9.76
C SER A 315 -19.25 -12.19 -10.39
N TYR A 316 -20.21 -11.31 -10.70
CA TYR A 316 -21.45 -11.66 -11.37
C TYR A 316 -21.79 -10.63 -12.44
N ASP A 317 -22.00 -11.09 -13.67
CA ASP A 317 -22.40 -10.23 -14.79
C ASP A 317 -23.90 -9.99 -14.74
N PHE A 318 -24.31 -8.80 -14.33
CA PHE A 318 -25.70 -8.36 -14.35
C PHE A 318 -26.19 -8.08 -15.77
N SER A 319 -25.28 -7.62 -16.63
CA SER A 319 -25.52 -7.34 -18.04
C SER A 319 -24.21 -7.46 -18.83
N PRO A 320 -24.21 -7.36 -20.17
CA PRO A 320 -22.99 -7.27 -20.96
C PRO A 320 -22.08 -6.07 -20.60
N HIS A 321 -22.62 -5.07 -19.91
CA HIS A 321 -21.93 -3.81 -19.60
C HIS A 321 -21.69 -3.59 -18.12
N VAL A 322 -22.20 -4.45 -17.24
CA VAL A 322 -22.09 -4.26 -15.78
C VAL A 322 -21.83 -5.59 -15.10
N THR A 323 -20.71 -5.67 -14.43
CA THR A 323 -20.33 -6.77 -13.53
C THR A 323 -20.24 -6.23 -12.10
N GLY A 324 -20.87 -6.90 -11.13
CA GLY A 324 -20.62 -6.63 -9.71
C GLY A 324 -19.61 -7.61 -9.16
N PHE A 325 -18.85 -7.20 -8.14
CA PHE A 325 -17.89 -8.08 -7.48
C PHE A 325 -17.79 -7.83 -5.99
N ILE A 326 -17.36 -8.88 -5.30
CA ILE A 326 -16.83 -8.83 -3.94
C ILE A 326 -15.44 -9.45 -3.95
N GLU A 327 -14.53 -8.89 -3.18
CA GLU A 327 -13.15 -9.34 -3.11
C GLU A 327 -12.69 -9.35 -1.66
N GLY A 328 -11.84 -10.32 -1.31
CA GLY A 328 -11.14 -10.37 -0.04
C GLY A 328 -9.68 -10.71 -0.25
N GLN A 329 -8.81 -10.02 0.48
CA GLN A 329 -7.38 -10.28 0.50
C GLN A 329 -6.88 -10.43 1.93
N VAL A 330 -5.90 -11.31 2.15
CA VAL A 330 -5.24 -11.51 3.44
C VAL A 330 -3.73 -11.40 3.22
N PHE A 331 -3.12 -10.50 3.95
CA PHE A 331 -1.69 -10.24 3.95
C PHE A 331 -1.05 -10.83 5.21
N GLN A 332 0.08 -11.49 5.08
CA GLN A 332 0.85 -11.94 6.23
C GLN A 332 1.45 -10.74 7.00
N ARG A 333 1.81 -9.68 6.28
CA ARG A 333 2.43 -8.46 6.79
C ARG A 333 1.64 -7.24 6.35
N ASN A 334 1.20 -6.46 7.29
CA ASN A 334 0.34 -5.31 7.08
C ASN A 334 1.05 -4.22 6.24
N PHE A 335 0.47 -3.84 5.09
CA PHE A 335 0.93 -2.77 4.19
C PHE A 335 2.39 -2.86 3.70
N VAL A 336 3.11 -3.91 4.06
CA VAL A 336 4.50 -4.08 3.66
C VAL A 336 4.58 -4.34 2.15
N GLY A 337 5.18 -3.41 1.41
CA GLY A 337 5.27 -3.43 -0.04
C GLY A 337 4.16 -2.65 -0.75
N ASP A 338 2.99 -2.41 -0.12
CA ASP A 338 1.93 -1.57 -0.69
C ASP A 338 2.14 -0.11 -0.40
N ILE A 339 2.48 0.21 0.85
CA ILE A 339 2.73 1.57 1.33
C ILE A 339 4.09 1.61 2.01
N PRO A 340 5.19 1.63 1.23
CA PRO A 340 6.55 1.55 1.75
C PRO A 340 6.89 2.57 2.83
N PHE A 341 6.41 3.80 2.74
CA PHE A 341 6.73 4.84 3.74
C PHE A 341 6.18 4.54 5.15
N LEU A 342 5.24 3.61 5.30
CA LEU A 342 4.81 3.16 6.63
C LEU A 342 5.85 2.30 7.33
N TYR A 343 6.81 1.71 6.61
CA TYR A 343 7.85 0.85 7.17
C TYR A 343 9.09 1.66 7.54
N ASN A 344 9.42 1.64 8.82
CA ASN A 344 10.64 2.26 9.35
C ASN A 344 11.09 1.59 10.65
N GLY A 345 12.18 2.06 11.25
CA GLY A 345 12.73 1.48 12.47
C GLY A 345 11.74 1.40 13.64
N VAL A 346 10.84 2.37 13.76
CA VAL A 346 9.86 2.46 14.86
C VAL A 346 8.61 1.63 14.58
N THR A 347 8.16 1.58 13.33
CA THR A 347 6.87 0.98 12.95
C THR A 347 6.94 -0.49 12.56
N ALA A 348 8.14 -1.01 12.27
CA ALA A 348 8.32 -2.36 11.71
C ALA A 348 7.59 -3.46 12.49
N SER A 349 7.62 -3.44 13.83
CA SER A 349 6.93 -4.44 14.66
C SER A 349 5.39 -4.40 14.53
N ARG A 350 4.83 -3.25 14.17
CA ARG A 350 3.38 -3.09 13.98
C ARG A 350 2.93 -3.61 12.64
N LEU A 351 3.81 -3.53 11.64
CA LEU A 351 3.57 -4.06 10.31
C LEU A 351 3.79 -5.57 10.24
N ASP A 352 4.41 -6.17 11.26
CA ASP A 352 4.56 -7.62 11.43
C ASP A 352 3.28 -8.24 12.01
N LYS A 353 2.15 -7.96 11.36
CA LYS A 353 0.82 -8.42 11.74
C LYS A 353 0.05 -8.81 10.50
N ARG A 354 -0.80 -9.83 10.63
CA ARG A 354 -1.74 -10.20 9.58
C ARG A 354 -2.79 -9.12 9.40
N TYR A 355 -3.24 -8.98 8.19
CA TYR A 355 -4.18 -7.97 7.80
C TYR A 355 -5.12 -8.49 6.71
N GLY A 356 -6.40 -8.18 6.80
CA GLY A 356 -7.41 -8.51 5.80
C GLY A 356 -8.00 -7.26 5.18
N LEU A 357 -8.32 -7.32 3.89
CA LEU A 357 -9.01 -6.29 3.13
C LEU A 357 -10.23 -6.91 2.46
N ALA A 358 -11.37 -6.25 2.51
CA ALA A 358 -12.55 -6.60 1.77
C ALA A 358 -13.00 -5.43 0.88
N SER A 359 -13.34 -5.73 -0.36
CA SER A 359 -13.81 -4.75 -1.34
C SER A 359 -15.13 -5.19 -1.96
N VAL A 360 -16.01 -4.22 -2.20
CA VAL A 360 -17.26 -4.41 -2.95
C VAL A 360 -17.29 -3.36 -4.05
N GLY A 361 -17.55 -3.79 -5.27
CA GLY A 361 -17.49 -2.87 -6.40
C GLY A 361 -18.28 -3.31 -7.61
N ILE A 362 -18.21 -2.47 -8.62
CA ILE A 362 -18.76 -2.71 -9.95
C ILE A 362 -17.70 -2.46 -11.01
N THR A 363 -17.77 -3.26 -12.06
CA THR A 363 -17.03 -3.04 -13.30
C THR A 363 -18.01 -2.59 -14.38
N LEU A 364 -17.67 -1.49 -15.05
CA LEU A 364 -18.39 -0.99 -16.21
C LEU A 364 -17.62 -1.36 -17.48
N HIS A 365 -18.25 -2.07 -18.40
CA HIS A 365 -17.67 -2.48 -19.67
C HIS A 365 -18.17 -1.56 -20.80
N SER A 366 -17.27 -1.07 -21.66
CA SER A 366 -17.65 -0.24 -22.81
C SER A 366 -18.48 -1.03 -23.85
N PHE A 367 -19.19 -0.31 -24.67
CA PHE A 367 -19.91 -0.85 -25.81
C PHE A 367 -18.98 -1.27 -26.94
#